data_92d3c04b15f0a2f4ed61531686ffcdca
#
_entry.id   92d3c04b15f0a2f4ed61531686ffcdca
#
_cell.length_a   1.000
_cell.length_b   1.000
_cell.length_c   1.000
_cell.angle_alpha   90.00
_cell.angle_beta   90.00
_cell.angle_gamma   90.00
#
_symmetry.space_group_name_H-M   'P 1'
#
loop_
_entity.id
_entity.type
_entity.pdbx_description
1 polymer ?
#
loop_
_entity_poly.entity_id
_entity_poly.type
_entity_poly.pdbx_seq_one_letter_code
_entity_poly.pdbx_strand_id
1 'polypeptide(L)'
;ARGFVAFGVAVALVCDAVSGWNQRQFLREAAPANAAPEQDSGQLEEPLLVLVNGENAVPGSWWFLPYLVDDEVVDRRMAEDLSALLEAAESRGVWLWVASGYRSRRRQEDILESAVQERMAQGLSREQARAKALETIAQPGHSEHETGLALDFNDVSQGFQETVAYQWLRQHGAAYGFIQRYQREKEAVTGVKAEPWHFRYVGREHALAMERLGLCLEEYVRWQRALGGP
;
A
#
# COMPACT_ATOMS: atom_id res chain seq x y z
N ALA A 1 -24.83 1.95 36.72
CA ALA A 1 -23.41 2.23 36.64
C ALA A 1 -22.77 1.13 35.78
N ARG A 2 -22.55 1.38 34.53
CA ARG A 2 -21.74 0.52 33.64
C ARG A 2 -20.54 1.37 33.20
N GLY A 3 -19.33 0.93 33.61
CA GLY A 3 -18.09 1.61 33.31
C GLY A 3 -17.76 1.53 31.82
N PHE A 4 -17.51 2.68 31.23
CA PHE A 4 -16.84 2.83 29.96
C PHE A 4 -15.36 2.50 30.19
N VAL A 5 -14.87 1.46 29.53
CA VAL A 5 -13.43 1.22 29.41
C VAL A 5 -12.98 2.06 28.20
N ALA A 6 -12.26 3.13 28.49
CA ALA A 6 -11.55 3.90 27.48
C ALA A 6 -10.38 3.02 26.97
N PHE A 7 -10.46 2.56 25.72
CA PHE A 7 -9.30 2.06 25.01
C PHE A 7 -8.49 3.26 24.52
N GLY A 8 -7.53 3.67 25.33
CA GLY A 8 -6.48 4.56 24.87
C GLY A 8 -5.59 3.81 23.86
N VAL A 9 -5.41 4.41 22.68
CA VAL A 9 -4.34 4.00 21.75
C VAL A 9 -3.04 4.28 22.46
N ALA A 10 -2.53 3.26 23.14
CA ALA A 10 -1.18 3.27 23.64
C ALA A 10 -0.28 3.04 22.42
N VAL A 11 0.56 4.02 22.09
CA VAL A 11 1.86 3.75 21.48
C VAL A 11 2.62 2.91 22.51
N ALA A 12 2.24 1.64 22.59
CA ALA A 12 2.89 0.70 23.45
C ALA A 12 4.10 0.16 22.69
N LEU A 13 5.26 0.52 23.19
CA LEU A 13 6.34 -0.44 23.30
C LEU A 13 5.74 -1.68 23.98
N VAL A 14 5.17 -2.59 23.21
CA VAL A 14 4.81 -3.91 23.71
C VAL A 14 6.10 -4.72 23.71
N CYS A 15 6.89 -4.50 24.75
CA CYS A 15 7.75 -5.53 25.30
C CYS A 15 6.84 -6.39 26.15
N ASP A 16 6.43 -7.57 25.63
CA ASP A 16 6.31 -8.72 26.52
C ASP A 16 6.21 -10.04 25.73
N ALA A 17 7.21 -10.79 25.89
CA ALA A 17 7.50 -12.22 26.15
C ALA A 17 6.83 -13.34 25.32
N VAL A 18 5.96 -13.10 24.35
CA VAL A 18 5.46 -14.16 23.44
C VAL A 18 5.85 -13.90 21.98
N SER A 19 6.34 -12.74 21.65
CA SER A 19 6.63 -12.32 20.27
C SER A 19 8.11 -12.06 19.95
N GLY A 20 9.00 -12.17 20.88
CA GLY A 20 10.43 -11.84 20.67
C GLY A 20 11.10 -12.68 19.55
N TRP A 21 10.55 -13.83 19.24
CA TRP A 21 11.01 -14.68 18.15
C TRP A 21 10.40 -14.24 16.80
N ASN A 22 9.11 -13.99 16.77
CA ASN A 22 8.41 -13.52 15.56
C ASN A 22 8.84 -12.13 15.12
N GLN A 23 9.06 -11.22 16.08
CA GLN A 23 9.46 -9.84 15.78
C GLN A 23 10.87 -9.75 15.18
N ARG A 24 11.82 -10.55 15.66
CA ARG A 24 13.18 -10.61 15.09
C ARG A 24 13.22 -11.30 13.72
N GLN A 25 12.41 -12.31 13.51
CA GLN A 25 12.27 -13.00 12.23
C GLN A 25 11.56 -12.10 11.24
N PHE A 26 10.50 -11.43 11.66
CA PHE A 26 9.74 -10.47 10.90
C PHE A 26 10.60 -9.28 10.43
N LEU A 27 11.37 -8.66 11.33
CA LEU A 27 12.29 -7.57 10.98
C LEU A 27 13.45 -8.02 10.08
N ARG A 28 13.85 -9.31 10.15
CA ARG A 28 14.82 -9.88 9.21
C ARG A 28 14.23 -10.15 7.83
N GLU A 29 12.96 -10.50 7.75
CA GLU A 29 12.26 -10.73 6.48
C GLU A 29 11.78 -9.43 5.84
N ALA A 30 11.42 -8.42 6.65
CA ALA A 30 11.03 -7.07 6.21
C ALA A 30 12.25 -6.17 5.91
N ALA A 31 13.42 -6.46 6.46
CA ALA A 31 14.62 -5.74 6.08
C ALA A 31 14.99 -6.10 4.63
N PRO A 32 15.08 -5.12 3.71
CA PRO A 32 15.68 -5.38 2.42
C PRO A 32 17.07 -5.98 2.64
N ALA A 33 17.45 -6.96 1.80
CA ALA A 33 18.71 -7.70 1.93
C ALA A 33 19.98 -6.82 1.82
N ASN A 34 19.82 -5.52 1.62
CA ASN A 34 20.88 -4.52 1.58
C ASN A 34 20.74 -3.57 2.78
N ALA A 35 21.75 -3.58 3.64
CA ALA A 35 21.98 -2.49 4.58
C ALA A 35 21.93 -1.15 3.83
N ALA A 36 21.45 -0.08 4.52
CA ALA A 36 21.38 1.25 3.94
C ALA A 36 22.66 1.54 3.13
N PRO A 37 22.56 1.85 1.84
CA PRO A 37 23.73 2.19 1.07
C PRO A 37 24.35 3.45 1.68
N GLU A 38 25.67 3.44 1.89
CA GLU A 38 26.43 4.66 2.09
C GLU A 38 26.06 5.61 0.96
N GLN A 39 25.75 6.85 1.32
CA GLN A 39 25.19 7.91 0.52
C GLN A 39 25.83 7.99 -0.88
N ASP A 40 25.17 7.39 -1.86
CA ASP A 40 25.30 7.87 -3.23
C ASP A 40 24.24 8.98 -3.40
N SER A 41 24.72 10.23 -3.49
CA SER A 41 23.93 11.43 -3.64
C SER A 41 23.37 11.62 -5.07
N GLY A 42 23.01 10.55 -5.73
CA GLY A 42 22.12 10.56 -6.88
C GLY A 42 20.75 10.96 -6.39
N GLN A 43 20.29 12.18 -6.73
CA GLN A 43 18.97 12.70 -6.42
C GLN A 43 17.91 11.65 -6.76
N LEU A 44 17.41 10.94 -5.74
CA LEU A 44 16.18 10.19 -5.88
C LEU A 44 15.08 11.24 -6.07
N GLU A 45 14.48 11.25 -7.25
CA GLU A 45 13.17 11.87 -7.49
C GLU A 45 12.31 11.60 -6.25
N GLU A 46 11.46 12.55 -5.86
CA GLU A 46 10.59 12.48 -4.68
C GLU A 46 10.22 11.03 -4.34
N PRO A 47 10.81 10.42 -3.31
CA PRO A 47 10.72 8.97 -3.11
C PRO A 47 9.29 8.49 -2.86
N LEU A 48 8.37 9.39 -2.46
CA LEU A 48 6.95 9.09 -2.30
C LEU A 48 6.22 8.95 -3.64
N LEU A 49 6.78 9.49 -4.74
CA LEU A 49 6.21 9.43 -6.07
C LEU A 49 6.81 8.29 -6.93
N VAL A 50 7.59 7.38 -6.32
CA VAL A 50 8.10 6.21 -7.05
C VAL A 50 6.95 5.49 -7.75
N LEU A 51 7.02 5.40 -9.08
CA LEU A 51 6.02 4.73 -9.88
C LEU A 51 6.38 3.25 -10.00
N VAL A 52 5.51 2.40 -9.48
CA VAL A 52 5.61 0.94 -9.57
C VAL A 52 4.33 0.42 -10.21
N ASN A 53 4.46 -0.33 -11.30
CA ASN A 53 3.33 -0.94 -12.03
C ASN A 53 3.84 -2.04 -12.98
N GLY A 54 3.02 -2.53 -13.90
CA GLY A 54 3.40 -3.59 -14.83
C GLY A 54 4.63 -3.26 -15.68
N GLU A 55 4.91 -1.99 -15.96
CA GLU A 55 6.04 -1.52 -16.77
C GLU A 55 7.24 -1.08 -15.91
N ASN A 56 7.00 -0.62 -14.70
CA ASN A 56 7.99 -0.06 -13.80
C ASN A 56 8.16 -0.96 -12.58
N ALA A 57 9.30 -1.62 -12.48
CA ALA A 57 9.66 -2.42 -11.33
C ALA A 57 10.01 -1.56 -10.11
N VAL A 58 9.91 -2.13 -8.92
CA VAL A 58 10.49 -1.55 -7.71
C VAL A 58 11.99 -1.35 -7.94
N PRO A 59 12.54 -0.13 -7.77
CA PRO A 59 13.96 0.13 -7.97
C PRO A 59 14.85 -0.80 -7.15
N GLY A 60 15.95 -1.30 -7.74
CA GLY A 60 16.86 -2.22 -7.05
C GLY A 60 17.52 -1.59 -5.81
N SER A 61 17.62 -0.27 -5.77
CA SER A 61 18.11 0.51 -4.63
C SER A 61 17.00 0.90 -3.64
N TRP A 62 15.75 0.47 -3.88
CA TRP A 62 14.65 0.84 -3.00
C TRP A 62 14.84 0.27 -1.60
N TRP A 63 14.70 1.14 -0.62
CA TRP A 63 14.66 0.78 0.78
C TRP A 63 13.66 1.68 1.53
N PHE A 64 13.14 1.22 2.64
CA PHE A 64 12.31 1.99 3.54
C PHE A 64 12.55 1.56 4.98
N LEU A 65 12.19 2.41 5.92
CA LEU A 65 12.25 2.09 7.33
C LEU A 65 10.90 1.48 7.75
N PRO A 66 10.85 0.18 8.10
CA PRO A 66 9.60 -0.47 8.45
C PRO A 66 9.05 0.07 9.78
N TYR A 67 7.74 0.23 9.82
CA TYR A 67 6.98 0.63 11.00
C TYR A 67 5.70 -0.20 11.09
N LEU A 68 5.20 -0.46 12.31
CA LEU A 68 4.03 -1.31 12.53
C LEU A 68 2.81 -0.42 12.84
N VAL A 69 1.73 -0.59 12.07
CA VAL A 69 0.41 0.01 12.31
C VAL A 69 -0.64 -1.07 12.11
N ASP A 70 -1.55 -1.26 13.06
CA ASP A 70 -2.59 -2.30 13.02
C ASP A 70 -2.05 -3.70 12.68
N ASP A 71 -0.91 -4.08 13.28
CA ASP A 71 -0.19 -5.34 13.01
C ASP A 71 0.35 -5.50 11.58
N GLU A 72 0.21 -4.47 10.73
CA GLU A 72 0.72 -4.45 9.36
C GLU A 72 1.98 -3.57 9.25
N VAL A 73 2.93 -4.03 8.43
CA VAL A 73 4.17 -3.28 8.17
C VAL A 73 3.94 -2.24 7.08
N VAL A 74 4.40 -1.04 7.36
CA VAL A 74 4.33 0.10 6.44
C VAL A 74 5.66 0.85 6.40
N ASP A 75 5.84 1.71 5.42
CA ASP A 75 6.92 2.68 5.43
C ASP A 75 6.71 3.71 6.54
N ARG A 76 7.72 3.92 7.37
CA ARG A 76 7.67 4.88 8.48
C ARG A 76 7.24 6.28 8.05
N ARG A 77 7.52 6.68 6.80
CA ARG A 77 7.15 8.00 6.27
C ARG A 77 5.65 8.25 6.25
N MET A 78 4.83 7.18 6.16
CA MET A 78 3.37 7.30 6.22
C MET A 78 2.78 7.09 7.62
N ALA A 79 3.54 6.59 8.57
CA ALA A 79 3.00 6.05 9.83
C ALA A 79 2.19 7.08 10.63
N GLU A 80 2.67 8.32 10.74
CA GLU A 80 1.98 9.40 11.46
C GLU A 80 0.67 9.78 10.75
N ASP A 81 0.72 9.94 9.43
CA ASP A 81 -0.46 10.28 8.62
C ASP A 81 -1.49 9.15 8.61
N LEU A 82 -1.04 7.89 8.58
CA LEU A 82 -1.91 6.73 8.65
C LEU A 82 -2.60 6.65 10.01
N SER A 83 -1.87 6.81 11.11
CA SER A 83 -2.46 6.82 12.46
C SER A 83 -3.50 7.94 12.60
N ALA A 84 -3.18 9.14 12.11
CA ALA A 84 -4.12 10.27 12.13
C ALA A 84 -5.37 10.01 11.27
N LEU A 85 -5.23 9.34 10.12
CA LEU A 85 -6.35 8.92 9.27
C LEU A 85 -7.28 7.95 10.01
N LEU A 86 -6.72 6.91 10.64
CA LEU A 86 -7.48 5.90 11.38
C LEU A 86 -8.21 6.52 12.59
N GLU A 87 -7.52 7.34 13.38
CA GLU A 87 -8.12 8.07 14.51
C GLU A 87 -9.25 9.01 14.06
N ALA A 88 -9.06 9.71 12.95
CA ALA A 88 -10.10 10.60 12.40
C ALA A 88 -11.33 9.82 11.92
N ALA A 89 -11.15 8.65 11.31
CA ALA A 89 -12.24 7.75 10.92
C ALA A 89 -13.00 7.25 12.17
N GLU A 90 -12.29 6.74 13.17
CA GLU A 90 -12.87 6.25 14.42
C GLU A 90 -13.67 7.33 15.14
N SER A 91 -13.15 8.56 15.21
CA SER A 91 -13.84 9.71 15.83
C SER A 91 -15.18 10.06 15.17
N ARG A 92 -15.39 9.61 13.95
CA ARG A 92 -16.64 9.77 13.17
C ARG A 92 -17.50 8.51 13.16
N GLY A 93 -17.09 7.47 13.91
CA GLY A 93 -17.78 6.18 13.94
C GLY A 93 -17.60 5.38 12.65
N VAL A 94 -16.57 5.67 11.88
CA VAL A 94 -16.21 4.92 10.66
C VAL A 94 -15.19 3.85 11.05
N TRP A 95 -15.56 2.59 10.83
CA TRP A 95 -14.68 1.46 11.09
C TRP A 95 -13.71 1.24 9.92
N LEU A 96 -12.46 1.64 10.11
CA LEU A 96 -11.39 1.57 9.13
C LEU A 96 -10.18 0.87 9.74
N TRP A 97 -9.62 -0.12 9.03
CA TRP A 97 -8.39 -0.83 9.44
C TRP A 97 -7.53 -1.17 8.23
N VAL A 98 -6.25 -1.44 8.46
CA VAL A 98 -5.32 -1.91 7.44
C VAL A 98 -5.43 -3.42 7.31
N ALA A 99 -5.88 -3.91 6.16
CA ALA A 99 -6.01 -5.33 5.87
C ALA A 99 -4.71 -5.93 5.29
N SER A 100 -3.89 -5.12 4.62
CA SER A 100 -2.60 -5.53 4.09
C SER A 100 -1.69 -4.31 3.89
N GLY A 101 -0.48 -4.38 4.40
CA GLY A 101 0.59 -3.39 4.23
C GLY A 101 1.69 -3.89 3.30
N TYR A 102 2.95 -3.83 3.77
CA TYR A 102 4.10 -4.31 3.04
C TYR A 102 4.03 -5.80 2.73
N ARG A 103 4.38 -6.14 1.48
CA ARG A 103 4.59 -7.53 1.06
C ARG A 103 5.99 -7.68 0.47
N SER A 104 6.76 -8.64 0.97
CA SER A 104 8.05 -8.96 0.36
C SER A 104 7.84 -9.53 -1.05
N ARG A 105 8.86 -9.41 -1.90
CA ARG A 105 8.87 -10.03 -3.24
C ARG A 105 8.54 -11.53 -3.17
N ARG A 106 9.10 -12.24 -2.19
CA ARG A 106 8.79 -13.65 -1.95
C ARG A 106 7.31 -13.88 -1.64
N ARG A 107 6.73 -13.05 -0.75
CA ARG A 107 5.29 -13.14 -0.44
C ARG A 107 4.43 -12.88 -1.68
N GLN A 108 4.82 -11.92 -2.50
CA GLN A 108 4.12 -11.63 -3.77
C GLN A 108 4.22 -12.81 -4.75
N GLU A 109 5.37 -13.51 -4.79
CA GLU A 109 5.56 -14.74 -5.58
C GLU A 109 4.65 -15.85 -5.08
N ASP A 110 4.57 -16.08 -3.76
CA ASP A 110 3.69 -17.07 -3.15
C ASP A 110 2.21 -16.80 -3.47
N ILE A 111 1.78 -15.53 -3.43
CA ILE A 111 0.42 -15.12 -3.81
C ILE A 111 0.13 -15.43 -5.27
N LEU A 112 1.03 -15.07 -6.17
CA LEU A 112 0.87 -15.33 -7.60
C LEU A 112 0.83 -16.84 -7.89
N GLU A 113 1.74 -17.61 -7.29
CA GLU A 113 1.78 -19.07 -7.48
C GLU A 113 0.51 -19.74 -6.94
N SER A 114 0.03 -19.35 -5.76
CA SER A 114 -1.24 -19.86 -5.21
C SER A 114 -2.40 -19.61 -6.16
N ALA A 115 -2.49 -18.39 -6.70
CA ALA A 115 -3.52 -18.05 -7.66
C ALA A 115 -3.39 -18.83 -9.00
N VAL A 116 -2.19 -19.16 -9.42
CA VAL A 116 -1.94 -20.03 -10.59
C VAL A 116 -2.45 -21.45 -10.30
N GLN A 117 -2.12 -21.99 -9.13
CA GLN A 117 -2.54 -23.34 -8.74
C GLN A 117 -4.08 -23.47 -8.65
N GLU A 118 -4.76 -22.46 -8.08
CA GLU A 118 -6.23 -22.43 -8.02
C GLU A 118 -6.85 -22.49 -9.42
N ARG A 119 -6.31 -21.71 -10.37
CA ARG A 119 -6.81 -21.68 -11.75
C ARG A 119 -6.50 -22.99 -12.52
N MET A 120 -5.35 -23.60 -12.24
CA MET A 120 -5.03 -24.94 -12.78
C MET A 120 -6.00 -25.99 -12.25
N ALA A 121 -6.40 -25.92 -10.98
CA ALA A 121 -7.43 -26.81 -10.41
C ALA A 121 -8.80 -26.62 -11.08
N GLN A 122 -9.06 -25.46 -11.71
CA GLN A 122 -10.23 -25.18 -12.53
C GLN A 122 -10.09 -25.67 -13.99
N GLY A 123 -8.99 -26.33 -14.34
CA GLY A 123 -8.77 -26.95 -15.64
C GLY A 123 -7.95 -26.11 -16.65
N LEU A 124 -7.39 -24.97 -16.27
CA LEU A 124 -6.52 -24.19 -17.14
C LEU A 124 -5.13 -24.83 -17.20
N SER A 125 -4.43 -24.69 -18.34
CA SER A 125 -3.00 -24.97 -18.39
C SER A 125 -2.24 -23.98 -17.49
N ARG A 126 -1.01 -24.31 -17.06
CA ARG A 126 -0.19 -23.42 -16.23
C ARG A 126 0.04 -22.08 -16.89
N GLU A 127 0.26 -22.05 -18.19
CA GLU A 127 0.45 -20.81 -18.96
C GLU A 127 -0.82 -19.94 -18.94
N GLN A 128 -1.99 -20.54 -19.23
CA GLN A 128 -3.28 -19.85 -19.17
C GLN A 128 -3.59 -19.38 -17.75
N ALA A 129 -3.36 -20.24 -16.74
CA ALA A 129 -3.58 -19.91 -15.34
C ALA A 129 -2.72 -18.71 -14.89
N ARG A 130 -1.43 -18.69 -15.29
CA ARG A 130 -0.51 -17.58 -14.99
C ARG A 130 -0.95 -16.29 -15.69
N ALA A 131 -1.25 -16.34 -16.98
CA ALA A 131 -1.74 -15.17 -17.72
C ALA A 131 -2.99 -14.59 -17.04
N LYS A 132 -3.93 -15.46 -16.65
CA LYS A 132 -5.17 -15.06 -15.97
C LYS A 132 -4.93 -14.51 -14.56
N ALA A 133 -3.94 -15.03 -13.83
CA ALA A 133 -3.56 -14.52 -12.51
C ALA A 133 -2.98 -13.11 -12.60
N LEU A 134 -2.14 -12.85 -13.60
CA LEU A 134 -1.50 -11.56 -13.83
C LEU A 134 -2.47 -10.44 -14.26
N GLU A 135 -3.71 -10.76 -14.61
CA GLU A 135 -4.75 -9.72 -14.85
C GLU A 135 -5.16 -8.98 -13.56
N THR A 136 -4.93 -9.60 -12.39
CA THR A 136 -5.39 -9.07 -11.09
C THR A 136 -4.32 -9.10 -10.00
N ILE A 137 -3.18 -9.72 -10.25
CA ILE A 137 -2.07 -9.85 -9.29
C ILE A 137 -0.80 -9.35 -9.96
N ALA A 138 -0.19 -8.35 -9.37
CA ALA A 138 1.09 -7.85 -9.87
C ALA A 138 2.17 -8.95 -9.82
N GLN A 139 3.03 -8.99 -10.85
CA GLN A 139 4.17 -9.88 -10.80
C GLN A 139 5.17 -9.47 -9.71
N PRO A 140 5.93 -10.42 -9.14
CA PRO A 140 6.95 -10.10 -8.15
C PRO A 140 7.95 -9.06 -8.67
N GLY A 141 8.21 -8.05 -7.85
CA GLY A 141 9.04 -6.90 -8.22
C GLY A 141 8.27 -5.74 -8.87
N HIS A 142 6.96 -5.88 -9.10
CA HIS A 142 6.10 -4.87 -9.72
C HIS A 142 4.86 -4.56 -8.87
N SER A 143 4.85 -4.93 -7.59
CA SER A 143 3.78 -4.62 -6.65
C SER A 143 4.14 -3.38 -5.83
N GLU A 144 3.22 -2.42 -5.74
CA GLU A 144 3.40 -1.25 -4.86
C GLU A 144 3.52 -1.63 -3.39
N HIS A 145 2.94 -2.75 -2.95
CA HIS A 145 3.12 -3.27 -1.59
C HIS A 145 4.59 -3.61 -1.27
N GLU A 146 5.42 -3.90 -2.26
CA GLU A 146 6.85 -4.12 -2.06
C GLU A 146 7.61 -2.83 -1.72
N THR A 147 6.98 -1.67 -1.89
CA THR A 147 7.56 -0.38 -1.49
C THR A 147 7.30 -0.02 -0.03
N GLY A 148 6.31 -0.64 0.61
CA GLY A 148 5.79 -0.23 1.91
C GLY A 148 4.90 1.01 1.86
N LEU A 149 4.62 1.58 0.66
CA LEU A 149 3.81 2.80 0.46
C LEU A 149 2.37 2.51 0.04
N ALA A 150 1.98 1.25 -0.15
CA ALA A 150 0.62 0.86 -0.51
C ALA A 150 -0.04 0.07 0.62
N LEU A 151 -1.35 0.27 0.75
CA LEU A 151 -2.20 -0.36 1.75
C LEU A 151 -3.48 -0.87 1.09
N ASP A 152 -3.95 -2.03 1.54
CA ASP A 152 -5.32 -2.46 1.33
C ASP A 152 -6.12 -2.19 2.60
N PHE A 153 -7.25 -1.48 2.49
CA PHE A 153 -8.13 -1.20 3.62
C PHE A 153 -9.32 -2.15 3.65
N ASN A 154 -9.71 -2.55 4.86
CA ASN A 154 -10.92 -3.30 5.16
C ASN A 154 -11.08 -4.59 4.32
N ASP A 155 -12.12 -4.67 3.51
CA ASP A 155 -12.44 -5.84 2.69
C ASP A 155 -11.83 -5.71 1.29
N VAL A 156 -10.95 -6.64 0.94
CA VAL A 156 -10.29 -6.71 -0.37
C VAL A 156 -11.27 -7.31 -1.39
N SER A 157 -12.37 -6.60 -1.63
CA SER A 157 -13.40 -6.97 -2.59
C SER A 157 -14.07 -5.74 -3.23
N GLN A 158 -14.75 -5.96 -4.37
CA GLN A 158 -15.52 -4.88 -5.02
C GLN A 158 -16.66 -4.36 -4.13
N GLY A 159 -17.13 -5.16 -3.15
CA GLY A 159 -18.16 -4.74 -2.21
C GLY A 159 -17.71 -3.59 -1.29
N PHE A 160 -16.42 -3.41 -1.08
CA PHE A 160 -15.90 -2.32 -0.26
C PHE A 160 -16.36 -0.94 -0.74
N GLN A 161 -16.50 -0.73 -2.06
CA GLN A 161 -16.96 0.55 -2.62
C GLN A 161 -18.35 0.99 -2.15
N GLU A 162 -19.19 0.05 -1.68
CA GLU A 162 -20.55 0.33 -1.19
C GLU A 162 -20.57 0.71 0.29
N THR A 163 -19.42 0.66 0.98
CA THR A 163 -19.34 0.88 2.43
C THR A 163 -19.16 2.36 2.78
N VAL A 164 -19.59 2.71 4.02
CA VAL A 164 -19.33 4.04 4.58
C VAL A 164 -17.83 4.31 4.73
N ALA A 165 -17.04 3.27 5.04
CA ALA A 165 -15.59 3.38 5.18
C ALA A 165 -14.93 3.82 3.86
N TYR A 166 -15.32 3.22 2.74
CA TYR A 166 -14.81 3.62 1.43
C TYR A 166 -15.20 5.06 1.07
N GLN A 167 -16.47 5.44 1.26
CA GLN A 167 -16.94 6.79 0.97
C GLN A 167 -16.17 7.82 1.80
N TRP A 168 -15.92 7.52 3.06
CA TRP A 168 -15.15 8.37 3.95
C TRP A 168 -13.69 8.49 3.49
N LEU A 169 -13.04 7.36 3.16
CA LEU A 169 -11.68 7.34 2.62
C LEU A 169 -11.54 8.15 1.33
N ARG A 170 -12.50 7.99 0.42
CA ARG A 170 -12.52 8.75 -0.84
C ARG A 170 -12.61 10.25 -0.62
N GLN A 171 -13.33 10.67 0.41
CA GLN A 171 -13.54 12.08 0.74
C GLN A 171 -12.38 12.68 1.53
N HIS A 172 -11.71 11.91 2.35
CA HIS A 172 -10.76 12.43 3.34
C HIS A 172 -9.32 11.95 3.14
N GLY A 173 -9.09 10.86 2.43
CA GLY A 173 -7.78 10.21 2.29
C GLY A 173 -6.69 11.16 1.80
N ALA A 174 -6.98 12.03 0.82
CA ALA A 174 -6.02 12.98 0.28
C ALA A 174 -5.49 13.97 1.32
N ALA A 175 -6.30 14.38 2.30
CA ALA A 175 -5.88 15.24 3.40
C ALA A 175 -4.85 14.58 4.33
N TYR A 176 -4.75 13.26 4.28
CA TYR A 176 -3.77 12.45 5.02
C TYR A 176 -2.70 11.83 4.11
N GLY A 177 -2.62 12.27 2.84
CA GLY A 177 -1.58 11.83 1.91
C GLY A 177 -1.88 10.55 1.15
N PHE A 178 -3.10 10.02 1.23
CA PHE A 178 -3.51 8.78 0.57
C PHE A 178 -4.39 9.04 -0.64
N ILE A 179 -4.10 8.36 -1.74
CA ILE A 179 -4.93 8.35 -2.96
C ILE A 179 -5.51 6.95 -3.17
N GLN A 180 -6.75 6.86 -3.64
CA GLN A 180 -7.19 5.60 -4.24
C GLN A 180 -6.38 5.38 -5.52
N ARG A 181 -5.62 4.29 -5.55
CA ARG A 181 -4.62 4.07 -6.60
C ARG A 181 -5.23 3.68 -7.94
N TYR A 182 -6.19 2.77 -7.93
CA TYR A 182 -6.80 2.19 -9.13
C TYR A 182 -8.28 2.54 -9.18
N GLN A 183 -8.58 3.63 -9.89
CA GLN A 183 -9.94 4.15 -10.08
C GLN A 183 -10.49 3.63 -11.41
N ARG A 184 -11.79 3.38 -11.49
CA ARG A 184 -12.46 2.85 -12.69
C ARG A 184 -12.22 3.72 -13.93
N GLU A 185 -12.30 5.01 -13.78
CA GLU A 185 -12.08 6.00 -14.85
C GLU A 185 -10.62 6.10 -15.30
N LYS A 186 -9.70 5.50 -14.59
CA LYS A 186 -8.25 5.49 -14.85
C LYS A 186 -7.70 4.12 -15.30
N GLU A 187 -8.54 3.10 -15.45
CA GLU A 187 -8.11 1.75 -15.86
C GLU A 187 -7.31 1.75 -17.17
N ALA A 188 -7.69 2.59 -18.13
CA ALA A 188 -6.97 2.71 -19.42
C ALA A 188 -5.55 3.33 -19.27
N VAL A 189 -5.31 4.09 -18.19
CA VAL A 189 -4.02 4.73 -17.93
C VAL A 189 -3.13 3.85 -17.06
N THR A 190 -3.73 3.26 -16.01
CA THR A 190 -3.00 2.43 -15.03
C THR A 190 -2.75 1.01 -15.51
N GLY A 191 -3.57 0.52 -16.47
CA GLY A 191 -3.57 -0.88 -16.91
C GLY A 191 -4.13 -1.86 -15.88
N VAL A 192 -4.66 -1.37 -14.75
CA VAL A 192 -5.19 -2.18 -13.64
C VAL A 192 -6.69 -1.92 -13.49
N LYS A 193 -7.44 -2.98 -13.21
CA LYS A 193 -8.87 -2.89 -12.87
C LYS A 193 -9.07 -2.09 -11.60
N ALA A 194 -10.26 -1.47 -11.46
CA ALA A 194 -10.59 -0.69 -10.26
C ALA A 194 -10.50 -1.54 -8.99
N GLU A 195 -9.74 -1.03 -8.03
CA GLU A 195 -9.54 -1.63 -6.71
C GLU A 195 -9.95 -0.62 -5.63
N PRO A 196 -11.17 -0.71 -5.09
CA PRO A 196 -11.64 0.25 -4.10
C PRO A 196 -10.89 0.17 -2.77
N TRP A 197 -10.27 -0.95 -2.47
CA TRP A 197 -9.51 -1.18 -1.24
C TRP A 197 -8.08 -0.66 -1.28
N HIS A 198 -7.46 -0.55 -2.49
CA HIS A 198 -6.04 -0.27 -2.67
C HIS A 198 -5.76 1.23 -2.66
N PHE A 199 -5.06 1.67 -1.62
CA PHE A 199 -4.65 3.07 -1.45
C PHE A 199 -3.13 3.19 -1.44
N ARG A 200 -2.65 4.27 -2.06
CA ARG A 200 -1.23 4.60 -2.13
C ARG A 200 -0.94 5.88 -1.35
N TYR A 201 0.06 5.82 -0.49
CA TYR A 201 0.61 7.01 0.16
C TYR A 201 1.58 7.75 -0.78
N VAL A 202 1.34 9.04 -0.95
CA VAL A 202 2.15 9.94 -1.78
C VAL A 202 2.51 11.24 -1.04
N GLY A 203 2.13 11.35 0.24
CA GLY A 203 2.24 12.57 1.03
C GLY A 203 1.09 13.54 0.77
N ARG A 204 0.78 14.37 1.78
CA ARG A 204 -0.42 15.24 1.78
C ARG A 204 -0.43 16.24 0.62
N GLU A 205 0.71 16.85 0.34
CA GLU A 205 0.82 17.86 -0.71
C GLU A 205 0.49 17.26 -2.09
N HIS A 206 1.11 16.14 -2.42
CA HIS A 206 0.89 15.46 -3.70
C HIS A 206 -0.51 14.87 -3.79
N ALA A 207 -1.04 14.27 -2.73
CA ALA A 207 -2.39 13.70 -2.74
C ALA A 207 -3.44 14.78 -3.00
N LEU A 208 -3.38 15.92 -2.32
CA LEU A 208 -4.28 17.06 -2.53
C LEU A 208 -4.13 17.68 -3.92
N ALA A 209 -2.91 17.73 -4.45
CA ALA A 209 -2.67 18.21 -5.82
C ALA A 209 -3.29 17.25 -6.86
N MET A 210 -3.10 15.94 -6.68
CA MET A 210 -3.67 14.92 -7.57
C MET A 210 -5.20 14.94 -7.54
N GLU A 211 -5.80 15.04 -6.34
CA GLU A 211 -7.26 15.16 -6.18
C GLU A 211 -7.80 16.40 -6.91
N ARG A 212 -7.19 17.57 -6.67
CA ARG A 212 -7.61 18.84 -7.31
C ARG A 212 -7.49 18.82 -8.84
N LEU A 213 -6.45 18.15 -9.36
CA LEU A 213 -6.19 18.05 -10.80
C LEU A 213 -6.93 16.88 -11.47
N GLY A 214 -7.51 15.95 -10.68
CA GLY A 214 -8.15 14.75 -11.20
C GLY A 214 -7.17 13.77 -11.85
N LEU A 215 -5.90 13.73 -11.40
CA LEU A 215 -4.84 12.91 -11.97
C LEU A 215 -4.61 11.64 -11.14
N CYS A 216 -4.37 10.50 -11.82
CA CYS A 216 -3.77 9.32 -11.19
C CYS A 216 -2.25 9.48 -11.08
N LEU A 217 -1.57 8.55 -10.40
CA LEU A 217 -0.13 8.64 -10.14
C LEU A 217 0.68 8.71 -11.43
N GLU A 218 0.36 7.91 -12.45
CA GLU A 218 1.04 7.92 -13.75
C GLU A 218 0.93 9.29 -14.44
N GLU A 219 -0.26 9.90 -14.40
CA GLU A 219 -0.49 11.21 -15.01
C GLU A 219 0.23 12.30 -14.23
N TYR A 220 0.19 12.22 -12.89
CA TYR A 220 0.81 13.20 -12.02
C TYR A 220 2.33 13.21 -12.14
N VAL A 221 2.97 12.04 -12.12
CA VAL A 221 4.43 11.93 -12.32
C VAL A 221 4.85 12.47 -13.69
N ARG A 222 4.09 12.16 -14.75
CA ARG A 222 4.34 12.74 -16.09
C ARG A 222 4.18 14.26 -16.12
N TRP A 223 3.16 14.77 -15.44
CA TRP A 223 2.92 16.20 -15.32
C TRP A 223 4.02 16.92 -14.56
N GLN A 224 4.48 16.37 -13.43
CA GLN A 224 5.59 16.90 -12.66
C GLN A 224 6.88 17.00 -13.50
N ARG A 225 7.23 15.93 -14.21
CA ARG A 225 8.39 15.91 -15.11
C ARG A 225 8.30 16.95 -16.23
N ALA A 226 7.12 17.18 -16.78
CA ALA A 226 6.89 18.17 -17.82
C ALA A 226 7.04 19.61 -17.33
N LEU A 227 6.84 19.86 -16.02
CA LEU A 227 7.05 21.17 -15.39
C LEU A 227 8.50 21.40 -14.90
N GLY A 228 9.42 20.46 -15.15
CA GLY A 228 10.80 20.53 -14.69
C GLY A 228 10.95 20.18 -13.19
N GLY A 229 9.97 19.51 -12.62
CA GLY A 229 10.09 18.85 -11.33
C GLY A 229 11.12 17.71 -11.39
N PRO A 230 11.66 17.31 -10.24
CA PRO A 230 12.65 16.26 -10.16
C PRO A 230 12.15 14.93 -10.72
#